data_2a8620628bcf50e7f365ca0b632f1f41
#
_entry.id   2a8620628bcf50e7f365ca0b632f1f41
#
_cell.length_a   1.000
_cell.length_b   1.000
_cell.length_c   1.000
_cell.angle_alpha   90.00
_cell.angle_beta   90.00
_cell.angle_gamma   90.00
#
_symmetry.space_group_name_H-M   'P 1'
#
loop_
_entity.id
_entity.type
_entity.pdbx_description
1 polymer ?
#
loop_
_entity_poly.entity_id
_entity_poly.type
_entity_poly.pdbx_seq_one_letter_code
_entity_poly.pdbx_strand_id
1 'polypeptide(L)'
;YHYNHSTPAAQRALFRRFVRLSTQVKKPLSLHIRDAHAEALQIIAGDGDPLSAARHGGVVHCFTGTREEARAWLDRGFHISLSGVVTFKNAAALREAACFVPSDRLLLETDSPYLAPVPLRGRRNEPANLIETARCVAGLRGVSLDRLAAETTAACLRLFSPAATEEWAPA
;
A
#
# COMPACT_ATOMS: atom_id res chain seq x y z
N TYR A 1 -1.61 -12.79 10.08
CA TYR A 1 -1.75 -13.74 11.22
C TYR A 1 -2.38 -13.10 12.48
N HIS A 2 -2.61 -11.82 12.46
CA HIS A 2 -2.95 -11.05 13.67
C HIS A 2 -4.20 -11.56 14.42
N TYR A 3 -5.26 -11.91 13.71
CA TYR A 3 -6.53 -12.34 14.33
C TYR A 3 -6.72 -13.86 14.40
N ASN A 4 -5.85 -14.64 13.78
CA ASN A 4 -5.90 -16.11 13.74
C ASN A 4 -7.28 -16.72 13.36
N HIS A 5 -8.08 -16.02 12.57
CA HIS A 5 -9.33 -16.55 12.03
C HIS A 5 -9.12 -17.71 11.04
N SER A 6 -7.90 -17.87 10.56
CA SER A 6 -7.44 -18.93 9.67
C SER A 6 -6.01 -19.31 10.04
N THR A 7 -5.65 -20.57 9.83
CA THR A 7 -4.28 -21.02 10.13
C THR A 7 -3.25 -20.32 9.26
N PRO A 8 -2.02 -20.08 9.75
CA PRO A 8 -0.94 -19.52 8.93
C PRO A 8 -0.70 -20.29 7.64
N ALA A 9 -0.80 -21.63 7.67
CA ALA A 9 -0.64 -22.46 6.49
C ALA A 9 -1.72 -22.18 5.43
N ALA A 10 -2.98 -22.04 5.84
CA ALA A 10 -4.08 -21.70 4.93
C ALA A 10 -3.91 -20.28 4.35
N GLN A 11 -3.51 -19.30 5.18
CA GLN A 11 -3.25 -17.94 4.73
C GLN A 11 -2.13 -17.90 3.67
N ARG A 12 -1.01 -18.61 3.90
CA ARG A 12 0.09 -18.74 2.93
C ARG A 12 -0.37 -19.40 1.63
N ALA A 13 -1.11 -20.49 1.72
CA ALA A 13 -1.61 -21.19 0.54
C ALA A 13 -2.52 -20.30 -0.31
N LEU A 14 -3.43 -19.55 0.34
CA LEU A 14 -4.31 -18.61 -0.33
C LEU A 14 -3.52 -17.46 -0.96
N PHE A 15 -2.55 -16.89 -0.24
CA PHE A 15 -1.74 -15.79 -0.76
C PHE A 15 -0.95 -16.21 -2.01
N ARG A 16 -0.33 -17.41 -2.03
CA ARG A 16 0.32 -17.95 -3.24
C ARG A 16 -0.63 -18.08 -4.42
N ARG A 17 -1.89 -18.46 -4.17
CA ARG A 17 -2.91 -18.53 -5.23
C ARG A 17 -3.21 -17.15 -5.81
N PHE A 18 -3.34 -16.11 -4.97
CA PHE A 18 -3.56 -14.75 -5.44
C PHE A 18 -2.35 -14.18 -6.21
N VAL A 19 -1.12 -14.48 -5.79
CA VAL A 19 0.09 -14.11 -6.53
C VAL A 19 0.07 -14.72 -7.94
N ARG A 20 -0.23 -16.01 -8.06
CA ARG A 20 -0.36 -16.69 -9.37
C ARG A 20 -1.50 -16.10 -10.21
N LEU A 21 -2.66 -15.87 -9.59
CA LEU A 21 -3.81 -15.27 -10.27
C LEU A 21 -3.46 -13.88 -10.81
N SER A 22 -2.83 -13.01 -10.03
CA SER A 22 -2.34 -11.69 -10.46
C SER A 22 -1.50 -11.79 -11.73
N THR A 23 -0.59 -12.76 -11.78
CA THR A 23 0.26 -12.99 -12.95
C THR A 23 -0.55 -13.46 -14.16
N GLN A 24 -1.53 -14.37 -13.97
CA GLN A 24 -2.39 -14.89 -15.03
C GLN A 24 -3.28 -13.80 -15.64
N VAL A 25 -3.90 -12.99 -14.79
CA VAL A 25 -4.82 -11.91 -15.23
C VAL A 25 -4.11 -10.59 -15.51
N LYS A 26 -2.79 -10.53 -15.33
CA LYS A 26 -1.95 -9.35 -15.56
C LYS A 26 -2.42 -8.11 -14.79
N LYS A 27 -2.84 -8.30 -13.53
CA LYS A 27 -3.32 -7.22 -12.66
C LYS A 27 -2.42 -7.07 -11.45
N PRO A 28 -2.23 -5.82 -10.94
CA PRO A 28 -1.48 -5.57 -9.72
C PRO A 28 -2.19 -6.14 -8.50
N LEU A 29 -1.41 -6.46 -7.45
CA LEU A 29 -1.93 -6.91 -6.17
C LEU A 29 -2.20 -5.73 -5.23
N SER A 30 -3.29 -5.80 -4.46
CA SER A 30 -3.48 -4.98 -3.27
C SER A 30 -3.30 -5.87 -2.04
N LEU A 31 -2.31 -5.58 -1.21
CA LEU A 31 -1.88 -6.44 -0.10
C LEU A 31 -2.10 -5.76 1.24
N HIS A 32 -2.81 -6.44 2.15
CA HIS A 32 -2.83 -6.08 3.56
C HIS A 32 -1.86 -6.95 4.34
N ILE A 33 -0.81 -6.35 4.88
CA ILE A 33 0.23 -7.06 5.62
C ILE A 33 0.33 -6.48 7.04
N ARG A 34 0.14 -7.35 8.03
CA ARG A 34 0.32 -6.98 9.42
C ARG A 34 1.23 -7.98 10.11
N ASP A 35 2.38 -7.50 10.60
CA ASP A 35 3.39 -8.27 11.32
C ASP A 35 3.89 -9.52 10.57
N ALA A 36 3.91 -9.48 9.21
CA ALA A 36 4.25 -10.62 8.36
C ALA A 36 5.02 -10.22 7.09
N HIS A 37 5.73 -9.07 7.10
CA HIS A 37 6.40 -8.55 5.89
C HIS A 37 7.44 -9.52 5.33
N ALA A 38 8.30 -10.10 6.15
CA ALA A 38 9.37 -11.01 5.70
C ALA A 38 8.81 -12.24 4.98
N GLU A 39 7.78 -12.88 5.54
CA GLU A 39 7.15 -14.06 4.95
C GLU A 39 6.36 -13.73 3.69
N ALA A 40 5.64 -12.60 3.68
CA ALA A 40 4.94 -12.15 2.49
C ALA A 40 5.91 -11.84 1.34
N LEU A 41 7.07 -11.23 1.62
CA LEU A 41 8.13 -10.98 0.64
C LEU A 41 8.72 -12.26 0.06
N GLN A 42 8.86 -13.35 0.84
CA GLN A 42 9.29 -14.65 0.33
C GLN A 42 8.27 -15.20 -0.68
N ILE A 43 6.99 -15.15 -0.35
CA ILE A 43 5.92 -15.61 -1.25
C ILE A 43 5.89 -14.77 -2.54
N ILE A 44 6.03 -13.45 -2.44
CA ILE A 44 6.09 -12.54 -3.60
C ILE A 44 7.29 -12.86 -4.50
N ALA A 45 8.40 -13.28 -3.92
CA ALA A 45 9.58 -13.73 -4.66
C ALA A 45 9.41 -15.10 -5.34
N GLY A 46 8.28 -15.78 -5.12
CA GLY A 46 7.98 -17.09 -5.68
C GLY A 46 8.55 -18.26 -4.87
N ASP A 47 8.93 -18.06 -3.61
CA ASP A 47 9.53 -19.13 -2.76
C ASP A 47 10.68 -19.89 -3.46
N GLY A 48 11.46 -19.19 -4.30
CA GLY A 48 12.54 -19.78 -5.12
C GLY A 48 12.12 -20.27 -6.51
N ASP A 49 10.82 -20.21 -6.86
CA ASP A 49 10.32 -20.47 -8.22
C ASP A 49 9.96 -19.14 -8.92
N PRO A 50 10.75 -18.70 -9.92
CA PRO A 50 10.48 -17.45 -10.64
C PRO A 50 9.13 -17.42 -11.36
N LEU A 51 8.54 -18.58 -11.68
CA LEU A 51 7.23 -18.66 -12.33
C LEU A 51 6.08 -18.37 -11.36
N SER A 52 6.34 -18.51 -10.07
CA SER A 52 5.40 -18.20 -8.98
C SER A 52 5.56 -16.80 -8.42
N ALA A 53 6.52 -16.00 -8.91
CA ALA A 53 6.77 -14.65 -8.44
C ALA A 53 5.70 -13.65 -8.92
N ALA A 54 5.42 -12.63 -8.12
CA ALA A 54 4.56 -11.53 -8.53
C ALA A 54 5.26 -10.67 -9.59
N ARG A 55 4.70 -10.61 -10.81
CA ARG A 55 5.32 -9.92 -11.97
C ARG A 55 4.73 -8.55 -12.26
N HIS A 56 3.53 -8.26 -11.74
CA HIS A 56 2.80 -7.03 -12.02
C HIS A 56 2.83 -6.04 -10.87
N GLY A 57 3.67 -6.30 -9.86
CA GLY A 57 3.77 -5.45 -8.68
C GLY A 57 2.45 -5.34 -7.93
N GLY A 58 2.24 -4.18 -7.33
CA GLY A 58 1.02 -3.93 -6.57
C GLY A 58 1.20 -2.79 -5.58
N VAL A 59 0.36 -2.77 -4.57
CA VAL A 59 0.42 -1.85 -3.45
C VAL A 59 0.37 -2.60 -2.12
N VAL A 60 1.24 -2.23 -1.20
CA VAL A 60 1.05 -2.58 0.21
C VAL A 60 0.13 -1.52 0.80
N HIS A 61 -1.14 -1.89 0.92
CA HIS A 61 -2.20 -1.07 1.46
C HIS A 61 -2.08 -0.94 2.97
N CYS A 62 -2.45 0.22 3.50
CA CYS A 62 -2.40 0.53 4.93
C CYS A 62 -1.05 0.15 5.55
N PHE A 63 0.04 0.55 4.90
CA PHE A 63 1.39 0.23 5.33
C PHE A 63 1.66 0.81 6.71
N THR A 64 2.16 -0.03 7.63
CA THR A 64 2.51 0.36 9.01
C THR A 64 3.93 -0.09 9.40
N GLY A 65 4.72 -0.53 8.43
CA GLY A 65 6.07 -1.04 8.64
C GLY A 65 7.14 0.04 8.76
N THR A 66 8.38 -0.43 8.81
CA THR A 66 9.60 0.39 8.89
C THR A 66 10.08 0.85 7.51
N ARG A 67 11.09 1.71 7.51
CA ARG A 67 11.80 2.13 6.29
C ARG A 67 12.43 0.93 5.55
N GLU A 68 13.02 -0.01 6.28
CA GLU A 68 13.64 -1.22 5.73
C GLU A 68 12.61 -2.13 5.06
N GLU A 69 11.46 -2.31 5.69
CA GLU A 69 10.34 -3.07 5.12
C GLU A 69 9.79 -2.37 3.88
N ALA A 70 9.64 -1.02 3.91
CA ALA A 70 9.25 -0.26 2.73
C ALA A 70 10.23 -0.45 1.57
N ARG A 71 11.56 -0.38 1.84
CA ARG A 71 12.59 -0.65 0.85
C ARG A 71 12.42 -2.02 0.20
N ALA A 72 12.25 -3.07 1.02
CA ALA A 72 12.11 -4.43 0.54
C ALA A 72 10.90 -4.61 -0.40
N TRP A 73 9.80 -3.90 -0.16
CA TRP A 73 8.63 -3.88 -1.04
C TRP A 73 8.88 -3.07 -2.32
N LEU A 74 9.53 -1.92 -2.21
CA LEU A 74 9.89 -1.08 -3.37
C LEU A 74 10.83 -1.82 -4.33
N ASP A 75 11.81 -2.56 -3.80
CA ASP A 75 12.75 -3.39 -4.57
C ASP A 75 12.04 -4.52 -5.34
N ARG A 76 10.81 -4.89 -4.94
CA ARG A 76 9.93 -5.85 -5.63
C ARG A 76 8.90 -5.19 -6.54
N GLY A 77 9.02 -3.89 -6.80
CA GLY A 77 8.14 -3.14 -7.70
C GLY A 77 6.79 -2.76 -7.10
N PHE A 78 6.63 -2.86 -5.77
CA PHE A 78 5.40 -2.47 -5.10
C PHE A 78 5.37 -0.97 -4.78
N HIS A 79 4.16 -0.44 -4.68
CA HIS A 79 3.86 0.88 -4.11
C HIS A 79 3.57 0.75 -2.61
N ILE A 80 3.76 1.84 -1.89
CA ILE A 80 3.43 1.95 -0.46
C ILE A 80 2.28 2.92 -0.32
N SER A 81 1.18 2.49 0.31
CA SER A 81 0.02 3.33 0.58
C SER A 81 -0.07 3.66 2.07
N LEU A 82 -0.17 4.96 2.36
CA LEU A 82 -0.22 5.48 3.71
C LEU A 82 -1.64 5.91 4.07
N SER A 83 -2.14 5.38 5.20
CA SER A 83 -3.44 5.72 5.77
C SER A 83 -3.29 6.76 6.90
N GLY A 84 -4.40 7.09 7.55
CA GLY A 84 -4.43 7.99 8.70
C GLY A 84 -3.48 7.64 9.84
N VAL A 85 -2.96 6.42 9.89
CA VAL A 85 -1.98 5.94 10.89
C VAL A 85 -0.72 6.81 10.92
N VAL A 86 -0.28 7.36 9.78
CA VAL A 86 0.91 8.22 9.71
C VAL A 86 0.79 9.47 10.59
N THR A 87 -0.44 9.92 10.86
CA THR A 87 -0.73 11.08 11.72
C THR A 87 -0.66 10.76 13.22
N PHE A 88 -0.60 9.47 13.62
CA PHE A 88 -0.70 9.07 15.02
C PHE A 88 0.59 9.33 15.78
N LYS A 89 0.45 9.66 17.09
CA LYS A 89 1.59 10.01 17.96
C LYS A 89 2.73 8.98 17.91
N ASN A 90 2.40 7.70 17.89
CA ASN A 90 3.36 6.59 17.98
C ASN A 90 3.82 6.07 16.61
N ALA A 91 3.66 6.84 15.53
CA ALA A 91 3.98 6.44 14.16
C ALA A 91 5.37 6.91 13.69
N ALA A 92 6.37 6.98 14.57
CA ALA A 92 7.70 7.52 14.22
C ALA A 92 8.35 6.75 13.07
N ALA A 93 8.45 5.43 13.16
CA ALA A 93 9.03 4.58 12.12
C ALA A 93 8.27 4.70 10.78
N LEU A 94 6.94 4.80 10.83
CA LEU A 94 6.13 5.00 9.63
C LEU A 94 6.38 6.37 8.98
N ARG A 95 6.62 7.43 9.77
CA ARG A 95 6.99 8.75 9.23
C ARG A 95 8.35 8.73 8.55
N GLU A 96 9.31 8.00 9.10
CA GLU A 96 10.60 7.79 8.42
C GLU A 96 10.41 7.06 7.09
N ALA A 97 9.58 6.02 7.05
CA ALA A 97 9.22 5.35 5.81
C ALA A 97 8.51 6.31 4.84
N ALA A 98 7.58 7.16 5.30
CA ALA A 98 6.88 8.14 4.49
C ALA A 98 7.81 9.16 3.82
N CYS A 99 8.88 9.56 4.52
CA CYS A 99 9.91 10.44 3.94
C CYS A 99 10.81 9.70 2.93
N PHE A 100 11.01 8.40 3.11
CA PHE A 100 11.92 7.59 2.30
C PHE A 100 11.30 7.14 0.97
N VAL A 101 10.00 6.81 0.95
CA VAL A 101 9.32 6.27 -0.24
C VAL A 101 9.39 7.25 -1.41
N PRO A 102 9.86 6.84 -2.62
CA PRO A 102 9.87 7.72 -3.80
C PRO A 102 8.46 8.22 -4.14
N SER A 103 8.37 9.45 -4.66
CA SER A 103 7.06 10.07 -4.95
C SER A 103 6.25 9.31 -6.00
N ASP A 104 6.92 8.64 -6.94
CA ASP A 104 6.30 7.81 -7.97
C ASP A 104 5.82 6.43 -7.48
N ARG A 105 6.08 6.11 -6.23
CA ARG A 105 5.71 4.85 -5.56
C ARG A 105 4.86 5.07 -4.31
N LEU A 106 4.50 6.31 -4.01
CA LEU A 106 3.72 6.68 -2.84
C LEU A 106 2.25 6.84 -3.20
N LEU A 107 1.38 6.19 -2.43
CA LEU A 107 -0.06 6.36 -2.49
C LEU A 107 -0.59 6.81 -1.12
N LEU A 108 -1.78 7.38 -1.12
CA LEU A 108 -2.52 7.75 0.08
C LEU A 108 -3.90 7.10 0.06
N GLU A 109 -4.39 6.77 1.24
CA GLU A 109 -5.69 6.13 1.44
C GLU A 109 -6.33 6.52 2.76
N THR A 110 -7.58 6.17 2.95
CA THR A 110 -8.30 6.41 4.21
C THR A 110 -8.42 5.18 5.10
N ASP A 111 -8.57 3.99 4.53
CA ASP A 111 -9.00 2.75 5.20
C ASP A 111 -10.38 2.92 5.92
N SER A 112 -11.25 3.79 5.36
CA SER A 112 -12.58 4.05 5.92
C SER A 112 -13.41 2.77 6.04
N PRO A 113 -14.17 2.59 7.13
CA PRO A 113 -14.52 3.56 8.17
C PRO A 113 -13.56 3.60 9.36
N TYR A 114 -12.37 3.00 9.24
CA TYR A 114 -11.37 2.86 10.28
C TYR A 114 -10.29 3.94 10.18
N LEU A 115 -9.40 3.99 11.18
CA LEU A 115 -8.13 4.72 11.19
C LEU A 115 -8.26 6.23 10.90
N ALA A 116 -9.33 6.88 11.39
CA ALA A 116 -9.50 8.32 11.24
C ALA A 116 -8.21 9.07 11.65
N PRO A 117 -7.69 9.97 10.78
CA PRO A 117 -6.46 10.71 11.06
C PRO A 117 -6.63 11.71 12.19
N VAL A 118 -5.53 12.20 12.77
CA VAL A 118 -5.55 13.38 13.64
C VAL A 118 -5.92 14.60 12.77
N PRO A 119 -6.85 15.50 13.24
CA PRO A 119 -7.42 15.58 14.59
C PRO A 119 -8.71 14.77 14.81
N LEU A 120 -9.13 13.94 13.87
CA LEU A 120 -10.42 13.27 13.87
C LEU A 120 -10.41 11.90 14.56
N ARG A 121 -9.36 11.58 15.31
CA ARG A 121 -9.23 10.32 16.07
C ARG A 121 -10.46 10.02 16.93
N GLY A 122 -10.87 8.73 16.93
CA GLY A 122 -12.03 8.28 17.70
C GLY A 122 -13.38 8.50 17.00
N ARG A 123 -13.40 9.17 15.86
CA ARG A 123 -14.60 9.28 15.00
C ARG A 123 -14.59 8.22 13.92
N ARG A 124 -15.75 7.98 13.32
CA ARG A 124 -15.85 7.19 12.08
C ARG A 124 -15.06 7.92 10.98
N ASN A 125 -14.20 7.19 10.29
CA ASN A 125 -13.45 7.73 9.16
C ASN A 125 -14.30 7.74 7.88
N GLU A 126 -14.01 8.66 6.98
CA GLU A 126 -14.68 8.82 5.69
C GLU A 126 -13.68 9.30 4.62
N PRO A 127 -13.96 9.13 3.31
CA PRO A 127 -13.03 9.51 2.24
C PRO A 127 -12.61 10.98 2.27
N ALA A 128 -13.48 11.90 2.70
CA ALA A 128 -13.17 13.32 2.86
C ALA A 128 -11.98 13.59 3.80
N ASN A 129 -11.75 12.70 4.77
CA ASN A 129 -10.67 12.84 5.74
C ASN A 129 -9.28 12.53 5.17
N LEU A 130 -9.17 12.08 3.91
CA LEU A 130 -7.90 11.88 3.22
C LEU A 130 -7.03 13.13 3.26
N ILE A 131 -7.64 14.30 3.25
CA ILE A 131 -6.94 15.59 3.27
C ILE A 131 -6.04 15.74 4.50
N GLU A 132 -6.41 15.21 5.66
CA GLU A 132 -5.61 15.32 6.89
C GLU A 132 -4.37 14.40 6.81
N THR A 133 -4.50 13.20 6.23
CA THR A 133 -3.38 12.33 5.90
C THR A 133 -2.43 13.01 4.92
N ALA A 134 -2.98 13.61 3.86
CA ALA A 134 -2.19 14.30 2.84
C ALA A 134 -1.44 15.50 3.42
N ARG A 135 -2.07 16.33 4.26
CA ARG A 135 -1.40 17.45 4.95
C ARG A 135 -0.23 16.99 5.80
N CYS A 136 -0.43 15.92 6.57
CA CYS A 136 0.63 15.34 7.39
C CYS A 136 1.81 14.89 6.53
N VAL A 137 1.55 14.11 5.46
CA VAL A 137 2.61 13.58 4.58
C VAL A 137 3.31 14.69 3.80
N ALA A 138 2.58 15.70 3.31
CA ALA A 138 3.16 16.87 2.66
C ALA A 138 4.12 17.63 3.59
N GLY A 139 3.71 17.85 4.84
CA GLY A 139 4.56 18.47 5.86
C GLY A 139 5.81 17.67 6.17
N LEU A 140 5.69 16.34 6.34
CA LEU A 140 6.83 15.44 6.57
C LEU A 140 7.85 15.48 5.42
N ARG A 141 7.37 15.56 4.19
CA ARG A 141 8.20 15.54 2.97
C ARG A 141 8.69 16.94 2.55
N GLY A 142 8.25 18.01 3.21
CA GLY A 142 8.61 19.38 2.85
C GLY A 142 8.12 19.82 1.47
N VAL A 143 6.95 19.31 1.02
CA VAL A 143 6.33 19.65 -0.25
C VAL A 143 4.97 20.31 -0.06
N SER A 144 4.49 21.03 -1.08
CA SER A 144 3.11 21.56 -1.04
C SER A 144 2.08 20.44 -1.16
N LEU A 145 0.87 20.69 -0.66
CA LEU A 145 -0.24 19.75 -0.76
C LEU A 145 -0.59 19.45 -2.22
N ASP A 146 -0.58 20.46 -3.07
CA ASP A 146 -0.88 20.32 -4.51
C ASP A 146 0.17 19.44 -5.21
N ARG A 147 1.44 19.62 -4.87
CA ARG A 147 2.51 18.77 -5.39
C ARG A 147 2.33 17.32 -4.94
N LEU A 148 2.07 17.08 -3.65
CA LEU A 148 1.84 15.73 -3.15
C LEU A 148 0.62 15.10 -3.85
N ALA A 149 -0.47 15.85 -4.01
CA ALA A 149 -1.68 15.38 -4.69
C ALA A 149 -1.39 14.98 -6.15
N ALA A 150 -0.67 15.81 -6.88
CA ALA A 150 -0.28 15.50 -8.26
C ALA A 150 0.62 14.25 -8.35
N GLU A 151 1.63 14.12 -7.48
CA GLU A 151 2.56 12.99 -7.45
C GLU A 151 1.84 11.67 -7.11
N THR A 152 1.00 11.65 -6.06
CA THR A 152 0.27 10.44 -5.64
C THR A 152 -0.84 10.05 -6.61
N THR A 153 -1.50 11.02 -7.24
CA THR A 153 -2.47 10.75 -8.33
C THR A 153 -1.77 10.11 -9.53
N ALA A 154 -0.64 10.68 -9.96
CA ALA A 154 0.14 10.10 -11.06
C ALA A 154 0.65 8.70 -10.74
N ALA A 155 1.09 8.44 -9.50
CA ALA A 155 1.50 7.10 -9.06
C ALA A 155 0.32 6.11 -9.08
N CYS A 156 -0.85 6.52 -8.61
CA CYS A 156 -2.08 5.72 -8.65
C CYS A 156 -2.49 5.34 -10.08
N LEU A 157 -2.51 6.32 -10.97
CA LEU A 157 -2.83 6.11 -12.38
C LEU A 157 -1.84 5.15 -13.06
N ARG A 158 -0.54 5.29 -12.80
CA ARG A 158 0.47 4.36 -13.33
C ARG A 158 0.26 2.92 -12.86
N LEU A 159 -0.16 2.74 -11.61
CA LEU A 159 -0.37 1.40 -11.06
C LEU A 159 -1.64 0.75 -11.59
N PHE A 160 -2.73 1.49 -11.71
CA PHE A 160 -4.07 0.94 -11.96
C PHE A 160 -4.62 1.20 -13.36
N SER A 161 -4.14 2.23 -14.08
CA SER A 161 -4.68 2.62 -15.39
C SER A 161 -4.24 1.80 -16.61
N PRO A 162 -3.13 1.01 -16.63
CA PRO A 162 -2.86 0.18 -17.81
C PRO A 162 -3.99 -0.77 -18.18
N ALA A 163 -4.96 -0.94 -17.27
CA ALA A 163 -6.13 -1.79 -17.49
C ALA A 163 -7.43 -1.00 -17.73
N ALA A 164 -7.43 0.31 -17.48
CA ALA A 164 -8.62 1.13 -17.57
C ALA A 164 -8.74 1.88 -18.91
N THR A 165 -7.65 2.00 -19.66
CA THR A 165 -7.63 2.80 -20.91
C THR A 165 -8.15 2.05 -22.14
N GLU A 166 -8.33 0.73 -22.07
CA GLU A 166 -8.82 -0.05 -23.22
C GLU A 166 -10.31 -0.45 -23.11
N GLU A 167 -10.94 -0.38 -21.94
CA GLU A 167 -12.31 -0.91 -21.75
C GLU A 167 -13.34 0.07 -21.21
N TRP A 168 -12.97 1.30 -20.84
CA TRP A 168 -13.96 2.28 -20.44
C TRP A 168 -14.14 3.36 -21.51
N ALA A 169 -14.94 3.07 -22.51
CA ALA A 169 -15.69 4.08 -23.26
C ALA A 169 -17.08 4.17 -22.59
N PRO A 170 -17.48 5.32 -21.99
CA PRO A 170 -18.86 5.47 -21.56
C PRO A 170 -19.75 5.42 -22.80
N ALA A 171 -20.78 4.60 -22.73
CA ALA A 171 -21.84 4.54 -23.73
C ALA A 171 -22.64 5.85 -23.78
#